data_e2377a1bf98314d2c2941305d51414d4
#
_entry.id   e2377a1bf98314d2c2941305d51414d4
#
_cell.length_a   1.000
_cell.length_b   1.000
_cell.length_c   1.000
_cell.angle_alpha   90.00
_cell.angle_beta   90.00
_cell.angle_gamma   90.00
#
_symmetry.space_group_name_H-M   'P 1'
#
loop_
_entity.id
_entity.type
_entity.pdbx_description
1 polymer ?
#
loop_
_entity_poly.entity_id
_entity_poly.type
_entity_poly.pdbx_seq_one_letter_code
_entity_poly.pdbx_strand_id
1 'polypeptide(L)'
;LYFGSLSLISPLANLMTLWAVSAAFSGGLIAGAAGAVLPELGRVLALPVLPFVRYLDWVVPRLARAPFSALSTSSFYYLAWLLFVYVLLLLGLLYRGKKGWKTPVCACLAALCASLLFHARSFQAGDMTAAVLDVGQGQSVLIRLGDHYTLVDCGGDGPDDPGDTAADCLQGLGRDRLDLLVLTHFHDDHANGVPELLERLSVSAIALPDVEEDSPLRREILTLAEEKGIPLWWVRRDTTVELEKGQLTLYPPLGAGEANELGLSVLAGAGGLDLLVTGDMSGDVEGMLVEHAGLRDVELLVAGHHGSASSTSQALLNALQPETAILSVGRDNAYGHPAPETLERLERAGAEIYRTDRDGTVTVRTR
;
A
#
# COMPACT_ATOMS: atom_id res chain seq x y z
N LEU A 1 18.33 -4.18 6.44
CA LEU A 1 18.08 -3.75 5.08
C LEU A 1 17.44 -2.36 5.16
N TYR A 2 18.11 -1.35 4.60
CA TYR A 2 17.80 0.06 4.79
C TYR A 2 16.47 0.49 4.14
N PHE A 3 16.01 -0.24 3.10
CA PHE A 3 14.88 0.16 2.25
C PHE A 3 13.65 -0.74 2.38
N GLY A 4 13.57 -1.60 3.36
CA GLY A 4 12.38 -2.46 3.57
C GLY A 4 12.01 -3.39 2.40
N SER A 5 12.61 -3.24 1.23
CA SER A 5 12.33 -4.03 0.03
C SER A 5 13.59 -4.54 -0.68
N LEU A 6 13.45 -5.63 -1.43
CA LEU A 6 14.48 -6.23 -2.27
C LEU A 6 13.95 -6.40 -3.69
N SER A 7 14.50 -5.67 -4.65
CA SER A 7 14.10 -5.82 -6.05
C SER A 7 14.78 -7.02 -6.71
N LEU A 8 13.98 -8.02 -7.11
CA LEU A 8 14.45 -9.19 -7.86
C LEU A 8 14.78 -8.84 -9.31
N ILE A 9 14.13 -7.83 -9.87
CA ILE A 9 14.31 -7.42 -11.25
C ILE A 9 15.51 -6.50 -11.45
N SER A 10 16.09 -5.98 -10.38
CA SER A 10 17.18 -5.00 -10.40
C SER A 10 18.39 -5.43 -11.24
N PRO A 11 18.86 -6.69 -11.21
CA PRO A 11 19.98 -7.13 -12.07
C PRO A 11 19.64 -7.03 -13.55
N LEU A 12 18.41 -7.40 -13.94
CA LEU A 12 17.94 -7.30 -15.32
C LEU A 12 17.75 -5.83 -15.72
N ALA A 13 17.13 -5.04 -14.85
CA ALA A 13 16.93 -3.61 -15.08
C ALA A 13 18.27 -2.90 -15.30
N ASN A 14 19.28 -3.15 -14.46
CA ASN A 14 20.60 -2.59 -14.62
C ASN A 14 21.25 -2.99 -15.94
N LEU A 15 21.15 -4.26 -16.34
CA LEU A 15 21.68 -4.74 -17.62
C LEU A 15 21.02 -4.03 -18.81
N MET A 16 19.72 -3.77 -18.74
CA MET A 16 18.97 -3.12 -19.81
C MET A 16 19.15 -1.60 -19.83
N THR A 17 19.37 -0.94 -18.67
CA THR A 17 19.30 0.52 -18.58
C THR A 17 20.64 1.23 -18.44
N LEU A 18 21.67 0.63 -17.78
CA LEU A 18 22.92 1.34 -17.45
C LEU A 18 23.64 1.95 -18.67
N TRP A 19 23.63 1.28 -19.79
CA TRP A 19 24.24 1.80 -21.02
C TRP A 19 23.50 3.03 -21.56
N ALA A 20 22.15 3.02 -21.49
CA ALA A 20 21.31 4.12 -21.96
C ALA A 20 21.40 5.31 -20.97
N VAL A 21 21.42 5.05 -19.65
CA VAL A 21 21.66 6.08 -18.62
C VAL A 21 23.00 6.76 -18.83
N SER A 22 24.07 5.97 -19.08
CA SER A 22 25.41 6.51 -19.32
C SER A 22 25.46 7.39 -20.57
N ALA A 23 24.78 6.96 -21.66
CA ALA A 23 24.70 7.72 -22.90
C ALA A 23 23.87 9.01 -22.72
N ALA A 24 22.71 8.93 -22.04
CA ALA A 24 21.85 10.06 -21.75
C ALA A 24 22.55 11.10 -20.85
N PHE A 25 23.21 10.63 -19.79
CA PHE A 25 23.95 11.50 -18.86
C PHE A 25 25.12 12.21 -19.57
N SER A 26 26.00 11.46 -20.27
CA SER A 26 27.17 12.03 -20.93
C SER A 26 26.77 12.98 -22.07
N GLY A 27 25.79 12.59 -22.89
CA GLY A 27 25.27 13.42 -23.96
C GLY A 27 24.55 14.67 -23.42
N GLY A 28 23.75 14.54 -22.38
CA GLY A 28 23.08 15.65 -21.71
C GLY A 28 24.05 16.66 -21.09
N LEU A 29 25.13 16.16 -20.46
CA LEU A 29 26.17 17.03 -19.91
C LEU A 29 26.88 17.83 -21.00
N ILE A 30 27.24 17.19 -22.14
CA ILE A 30 27.87 17.86 -23.28
C ILE A 30 26.92 18.91 -23.89
N ALA A 31 25.65 18.53 -24.09
CA ALA A 31 24.64 19.44 -24.64
C ALA A 31 24.38 20.63 -23.70
N GLY A 32 24.32 20.41 -22.38
CA GLY A 32 24.15 21.44 -21.36
C GLY A 32 25.35 22.41 -21.31
N ALA A 33 26.57 21.90 -21.33
CA ALA A 33 27.78 22.71 -21.36
C ALA A 33 27.87 23.54 -22.62
N ALA A 34 27.58 23.00 -23.80
CA ALA A 34 27.52 23.73 -25.05
C ALA A 34 26.40 24.78 -25.06
N GLY A 35 25.22 24.44 -24.53
CA GLY A 35 24.06 25.31 -24.43
C GLY A 35 24.26 26.50 -23.48
N ALA A 36 25.09 26.35 -22.47
CA ALA A 36 25.49 27.47 -21.59
C ALA A 36 26.28 28.57 -22.31
N VAL A 37 26.98 28.21 -23.39
CA VAL A 37 27.75 29.16 -24.22
C VAL A 37 26.95 29.59 -25.45
N LEU A 38 26.34 28.61 -26.16
CA LEU A 38 25.57 28.79 -27.39
C LEU A 38 24.28 27.98 -27.31
N PRO A 39 23.12 28.59 -26.96
CA PRO A 39 21.86 27.84 -26.75
C PRO A 39 21.43 26.96 -27.93
N GLU A 40 21.61 27.43 -29.18
CA GLU A 40 21.24 26.67 -30.38
C GLU A 40 22.13 25.44 -30.59
N LEU A 41 23.41 25.52 -30.25
CA LEU A 41 24.32 24.39 -30.30
C LEU A 41 23.92 23.33 -29.25
N GLY A 42 23.58 23.78 -28.05
CA GLY A 42 23.07 22.91 -26.99
C GLY A 42 21.81 22.14 -27.41
N ARG A 43 20.85 22.83 -28.05
CA ARG A 43 19.64 22.18 -28.60
C ARG A 43 19.97 21.10 -29.63
N VAL A 44 20.84 21.39 -30.57
CA VAL A 44 21.24 20.41 -31.61
C VAL A 44 21.91 19.19 -30.98
N LEU A 45 22.82 19.41 -30.04
CA LEU A 45 23.52 18.32 -29.33
C LEU A 45 22.62 17.51 -28.40
N ALA A 46 21.49 18.05 -27.94
CA ALA A 46 20.49 17.33 -27.15
C ALA A 46 19.64 16.35 -28.01
N LEU A 47 19.50 16.58 -29.32
CA LEU A 47 18.66 15.73 -30.17
C LEU A 47 19.06 14.24 -30.15
N PRO A 48 20.34 13.85 -30.24
CA PRO A 48 20.73 12.45 -30.16
C PRO A 48 20.60 11.84 -28.77
N VAL A 49 20.36 12.63 -27.73
CA VAL A 49 20.13 12.16 -26.35
C VAL A 49 18.68 11.67 -26.16
N LEU A 50 17.72 12.30 -26.83
CA LEU A 50 16.30 12.02 -26.69
C LEU A 50 15.91 10.55 -26.86
N PRO A 51 16.45 9.76 -27.83
CA PRO A 51 16.14 8.35 -27.96
C PRO A 51 16.48 7.52 -26.70
N PHE A 52 17.58 7.86 -26.02
CA PHE A 52 17.99 7.17 -24.79
C PHE A 52 17.04 7.48 -23.65
N VAL A 53 16.65 8.74 -23.49
CA VAL A 53 15.66 9.13 -22.49
C VAL A 53 14.32 8.43 -22.75
N ARG A 54 13.80 8.49 -23.98
CA ARG A 54 12.57 7.79 -24.37
C ARG A 54 12.63 6.27 -24.18
N TYR A 55 13.80 5.68 -24.41
CA TYR A 55 14.00 4.27 -24.13
C TYR A 55 13.90 3.97 -22.63
N LEU A 56 14.49 4.81 -21.77
CA LEU A 56 14.40 4.67 -20.32
C LEU A 56 12.95 4.85 -19.85
N ASP A 57 12.25 5.89 -20.31
CA ASP A 57 10.83 6.13 -20.02
C ASP A 57 9.93 4.98 -20.47
N TRP A 58 10.34 4.25 -21.49
CA TRP A 58 9.60 3.08 -21.98
C TRP A 58 9.92 1.81 -21.19
N VAL A 59 11.17 1.55 -20.83
CA VAL A 59 11.59 0.26 -20.26
C VAL A 59 11.41 0.22 -18.74
N VAL A 60 11.72 1.31 -18.02
CA VAL A 60 11.72 1.33 -16.54
C VAL A 60 10.33 1.05 -15.97
N PRO A 61 9.25 1.74 -16.39
CA PRO A 61 7.91 1.46 -15.85
C PRO A 61 7.43 0.04 -16.15
N ARG A 62 7.83 -0.55 -17.31
CA ARG A 62 7.47 -1.93 -17.65
C ARG A 62 8.14 -2.96 -16.76
N LEU A 63 9.38 -2.71 -16.37
CA LEU A 63 10.09 -3.58 -15.44
C LEU A 63 9.56 -3.41 -14.02
N ALA A 64 9.18 -2.20 -13.60
CA ALA A 64 8.59 -1.93 -12.29
C ALA A 64 7.23 -2.64 -12.10
N ARG A 65 6.44 -2.78 -13.17
CA ARG A 65 5.14 -3.48 -13.16
C ARG A 65 5.24 -5.01 -13.21
N ALA A 66 6.43 -5.56 -13.29
CA ALA A 66 6.58 -7.02 -13.35
C ALA A 66 6.17 -7.66 -12.01
N PRO A 67 5.37 -8.76 -12.02
CA PRO A 67 5.04 -9.46 -10.79
C PRO A 67 6.32 -9.91 -10.07
N PHE A 68 6.30 -9.83 -8.75
CA PHE A 68 7.47 -10.09 -7.90
C PHE A 68 8.68 -9.17 -8.18
N SER A 69 8.46 -7.97 -8.72
CA SER A 69 9.54 -7.00 -8.98
C SER A 69 10.23 -6.56 -7.69
N ALA A 70 9.47 -6.45 -6.60
CA ALA A 70 9.96 -6.16 -5.26
C ALA A 70 9.44 -7.18 -4.23
N LEU A 71 10.27 -7.48 -3.23
CA LEU A 71 9.93 -8.36 -2.12
C LEU A 71 10.09 -7.59 -0.81
N SER A 72 9.04 -7.54 -0.01
CA SER A 72 9.13 -6.95 1.33
C SER A 72 10.07 -7.77 2.21
N THR A 73 11.09 -7.13 2.76
CA THR A 73 12.05 -7.78 3.65
C THR A 73 11.50 -8.05 5.06
N SER A 74 10.33 -7.55 5.39
CA SER A 74 9.60 -7.86 6.63
C SER A 74 8.97 -9.25 6.62
N SER A 75 8.79 -9.87 5.44
CA SER A 75 8.23 -11.22 5.34
C SER A 75 9.16 -12.28 5.91
N PHE A 76 8.65 -13.08 6.87
CA PHE A 76 9.35 -14.22 7.45
C PHE A 76 9.90 -15.19 6.39
N TYR A 77 9.14 -15.45 5.33
CA TYR A 77 9.54 -16.38 4.26
C TYR A 77 10.77 -15.90 3.50
N TYR A 78 10.87 -14.60 3.23
CA TYR A 78 12.04 -14.02 2.54
C TYR A 78 13.25 -13.90 3.44
N LEU A 79 13.05 -13.59 4.72
CA LEU A 79 14.14 -13.62 5.70
C LEU A 79 14.70 -15.04 5.86
N ALA A 80 13.84 -16.05 5.91
CA ALA A 80 14.26 -17.45 5.95
C ALA A 80 15.04 -17.85 4.68
N TRP A 81 14.60 -17.41 3.51
CA TRP A 81 15.33 -17.61 2.25
C TRP A 81 16.69 -16.92 2.26
N LEU A 82 16.79 -15.66 2.71
CA LEU A 82 18.05 -14.94 2.82
C LEU A 82 19.02 -15.68 3.76
N LEU A 83 18.56 -16.11 4.92
CA LEU A 83 19.35 -16.91 5.85
C LEU A 83 19.88 -18.18 5.18
N PHE A 84 19.03 -18.89 4.44
CA PHE A 84 19.41 -20.08 3.68
C PHE A 84 20.52 -19.77 2.65
N VAL A 85 20.41 -18.66 1.91
CA VAL A 85 21.45 -18.20 0.97
C VAL A 85 22.79 -17.95 1.68
N TYR A 86 22.78 -17.24 2.83
CA TYR A 86 24.00 -16.98 3.60
C TYR A 86 24.62 -18.26 4.14
N VAL A 87 23.81 -19.22 4.61
CA VAL A 87 24.30 -20.53 5.06
C VAL A 87 24.97 -21.28 3.91
N LEU A 88 24.37 -21.30 2.71
CA LEU A 88 24.97 -21.93 1.53
C LEU A 88 26.29 -21.25 1.10
N LEU A 89 26.36 -19.92 1.17
CA LEU A 89 27.58 -19.18 0.89
C LEU A 89 28.69 -19.53 1.90
N LEU A 90 28.38 -19.57 3.19
CA LEU A 90 29.32 -19.96 4.25
C LEU A 90 29.82 -21.38 4.05
N LEU A 91 28.92 -22.33 3.79
CA LEU A 91 29.30 -23.72 3.49
C LEU A 91 30.18 -23.80 2.23
N GLY A 92 29.91 -23.01 1.19
CA GLY A 92 30.72 -22.91 -0.01
C GLY A 92 32.14 -22.39 0.25
N LEU A 93 32.28 -21.44 1.18
CA LEU A 93 33.57 -20.91 1.62
C LEU A 93 34.36 -21.93 2.45
N LEU A 94 33.69 -22.68 3.33
CA LEU A 94 34.31 -23.68 4.20
C LEU A 94 34.69 -24.96 3.42
N TYR A 95 33.86 -25.37 2.46
CA TYR A 95 34.09 -26.55 1.62
C TYR A 95 34.81 -26.18 0.31
N ARG A 96 36.10 -26.05 0.31
CA ARG A 96 36.95 -25.78 -0.89
C ARG A 96 37.02 -26.93 -1.91
N GLY A 97 36.00 -27.77 -2.02
CA GLY A 97 35.93 -28.84 -3.00
C GLY A 97 35.52 -28.35 -4.41
N LYS A 98 35.97 -29.05 -5.45
CA LYS A 98 35.58 -28.81 -6.85
C LYS A 98 34.09 -29.18 -7.13
N LYS A 99 33.16 -28.72 -6.30
CA LYS A 99 31.69 -28.91 -6.56
C LYS A 99 31.18 -27.83 -7.50
N GLY A 100 30.43 -28.26 -8.51
CA GLY A 100 29.89 -27.34 -9.50
C GLY A 100 28.96 -26.30 -8.83
N TRP A 101 29.13 -25.05 -9.15
CA TRP A 101 28.32 -23.90 -8.69
C TRP A 101 26.83 -24.00 -9.02
N LYS A 102 26.47 -24.85 -10.00
CA LYS A 102 25.09 -25.02 -10.47
C LYS A 102 24.15 -25.52 -9.37
N THR A 103 24.56 -26.51 -8.60
CA THR A 103 23.71 -27.11 -7.55
C THR A 103 23.28 -26.09 -6.48
N PRO A 104 24.20 -25.32 -5.82
CA PRO A 104 23.77 -24.32 -4.84
C PRO A 104 22.92 -23.21 -5.47
N VAL A 105 23.17 -22.78 -6.69
CA VAL A 105 22.34 -21.78 -7.38
C VAL A 105 20.95 -22.33 -7.62
N CYS A 106 20.80 -23.54 -8.15
CA CYS A 106 19.49 -24.17 -8.32
C CYS A 106 18.73 -24.32 -6.98
N ALA A 107 19.44 -24.67 -5.91
CA ALA A 107 18.84 -24.78 -4.58
C ALA A 107 18.36 -23.41 -4.06
N CYS A 108 19.13 -22.33 -4.25
CA CYS A 108 18.72 -20.98 -3.89
C CYS A 108 17.48 -20.51 -4.68
N LEU A 109 17.47 -20.78 -5.99
CA LEU A 109 16.31 -20.42 -6.84
C LEU A 109 15.05 -21.23 -6.45
N ALA A 110 15.19 -22.54 -6.21
CA ALA A 110 14.06 -23.36 -5.76
C ALA A 110 13.52 -22.90 -4.40
N ALA A 111 14.40 -22.56 -3.46
CA ALA A 111 14.01 -22.02 -2.17
C ALA A 111 13.35 -20.65 -2.29
N LEU A 112 13.79 -19.78 -3.22
CA LEU A 112 13.15 -18.52 -3.51
C LEU A 112 11.72 -18.73 -4.06
N CYS A 113 11.58 -19.60 -5.07
CA CYS A 113 10.26 -19.94 -5.62
C CYS A 113 9.32 -20.48 -4.52
N ALA A 114 9.82 -21.35 -3.64
CA ALA A 114 9.05 -21.85 -2.51
C ALA A 114 8.64 -20.71 -1.56
N SER A 115 9.56 -19.80 -1.22
CA SER A 115 9.26 -18.64 -0.35
C SER A 115 8.21 -17.72 -0.95
N LEU A 116 8.28 -17.43 -2.25
CA LEU A 116 7.27 -16.66 -2.99
C LEU A 116 5.90 -17.32 -2.92
N LEU A 117 5.85 -18.63 -3.23
CA LEU A 117 4.60 -19.40 -3.20
C LEU A 117 4.00 -19.49 -1.79
N PHE A 118 4.81 -19.73 -0.76
CA PHE A 118 4.33 -19.80 0.61
C PHE A 118 3.85 -18.44 1.12
N HIS A 119 4.54 -17.36 0.78
CA HIS A 119 4.10 -16.01 1.13
C HIS A 119 2.74 -15.69 0.50
N ALA A 120 2.61 -15.86 -0.82
CA ALA A 120 1.35 -15.63 -1.53
C ALA A 120 0.22 -16.51 -0.99
N ARG A 121 0.47 -17.80 -0.78
CA ARG A 121 -0.53 -18.71 -0.21
C ARG A 121 -0.90 -18.37 1.22
N SER A 122 0.04 -17.92 2.04
CA SER A 122 -0.26 -17.52 3.41
C SER A 122 -1.19 -16.31 3.46
N PHE A 123 -1.03 -15.35 2.54
CA PHE A 123 -1.92 -14.21 2.40
C PHE A 123 -3.29 -14.61 1.86
N GLN A 124 -3.34 -15.60 0.97
CA GLN A 124 -4.56 -16.15 0.38
C GLN A 124 -5.28 -17.17 1.27
N ALA A 125 -4.72 -17.53 2.42
CA ALA A 125 -5.35 -18.46 3.35
C ALA A 125 -6.57 -17.82 4.02
N GLY A 126 -7.63 -18.64 4.22
CA GLY A 126 -8.90 -18.17 4.77
C GLY A 126 -9.76 -17.42 3.75
N ASP A 127 -10.91 -16.96 4.19
CA ASP A 127 -11.89 -16.26 3.35
C ASP A 127 -11.56 -14.75 3.24
N MET A 128 -11.01 -14.16 4.31
CA MET A 128 -10.57 -12.76 4.37
C MET A 128 -9.14 -12.62 4.90
N THR A 129 -8.42 -11.64 4.37
CA THR A 129 -7.15 -11.16 4.90
C THR A 129 -7.15 -9.64 4.83
N ALA A 130 -6.81 -8.98 5.93
CA ALA A 130 -6.62 -7.54 6.01
C ALA A 130 -5.16 -7.24 6.37
N ALA A 131 -4.53 -6.32 5.65
CA ALA A 131 -3.18 -5.84 5.94
C ALA A 131 -3.19 -4.32 6.04
N VAL A 132 -2.91 -3.79 7.24
CA VAL A 132 -2.67 -2.37 7.44
C VAL A 132 -1.19 -2.13 7.16
N LEU A 133 -0.91 -1.41 6.08
CA LEU A 133 0.44 -1.20 5.58
C LEU A 133 1.17 -0.14 6.40
N ASP A 134 2.47 -0.34 6.62
CA ASP A 134 3.32 0.69 7.23
C ASP A 134 3.69 1.74 6.16
N VAL A 135 2.94 2.82 6.14
CA VAL A 135 3.10 3.96 5.22
C VAL A 135 3.57 5.23 5.94
N GLY A 136 4.06 5.08 7.18
CA GLY A 136 4.34 6.22 8.06
C GLY A 136 3.06 6.78 8.67
N GLN A 137 2.98 8.11 8.81
CA GLN A 137 1.75 8.78 9.26
C GLN A 137 0.78 8.86 8.09
N GLY A 138 -0.25 8.01 8.12
CA GLY A 138 -1.24 7.90 7.07
C GLY A 138 -1.98 6.56 7.10
N GLN A 139 -2.78 6.29 6.09
CA GLN A 139 -3.60 5.09 6.01
C GLN A 139 -3.51 4.40 4.65
N SER A 140 -3.28 3.09 4.70
CA SER A 140 -3.37 2.21 3.54
C SER A 140 -3.72 0.80 4.02
N VAL A 141 -4.94 0.34 3.73
CA VAL A 141 -5.47 -0.94 4.23
C VAL A 141 -5.83 -1.84 3.07
N LEU A 142 -5.04 -2.88 2.85
CA LEU A 142 -5.31 -3.89 1.82
C LEU A 142 -6.22 -4.97 2.38
N ILE A 143 -7.38 -5.15 1.78
CA ILE A 143 -8.39 -6.15 2.14
C ILE A 143 -8.52 -7.15 0.99
N ARG A 144 -8.35 -8.43 1.28
CA ARG A 144 -8.66 -9.52 0.37
C ARG A 144 -9.89 -10.26 0.84
N LEU A 145 -10.86 -10.42 -0.03
CA LEU A 145 -12.08 -11.23 0.16
C LEU A 145 -12.17 -12.26 -0.97
N GLY A 146 -11.86 -13.53 -0.67
CA GLY A 146 -11.70 -14.54 -1.72
C GLY A 146 -10.57 -14.16 -2.70
N ASP A 147 -10.89 -13.95 -3.97
CA ASP A 147 -9.95 -13.51 -5.00
C ASP A 147 -10.00 -12.01 -5.30
N HIS A 148 -10.83 -11.25 -4.58
CA HIS A 148 -10.95 -9.80 -4.73
C HIS A 148 -10.04 -9.05 -3.79
N TYR A 149 -9.37 -8.02 -4.31
CA TYR A 149 -8.45 -7.16 -3.58
C TYR A 149 -8.97 -5.73 -3.60
N THR A 150 -9.24 -5.20 -2.42
CA THR A 150 -9.64 -3.82 -2.19
C THR A 150 -8.57 -3.11 -1.39
N LEU A 151 -8.19 -1.91 -1.79
CA LEU A 151 -7.34 -1.02 -1.00
C LEU A 151 -8.21 0.12 -0.47
N VAL A 152 -8.18 0.34 0.84
CA VAL A 152 -8.84 1.47 1.49
C VAL A 152 -7.76 2.48 1.85
N ASP A 153 -7.81 3.63 1.21
CA ASP A 153 -6.82 4.68 1.22
C ASP A 153 -5.44 4.26 0.69
N CYS A 154 -4.65 5.23 0.32
CA CYS A 154 -3.29 5.07 -0.15
C CYS A 154 -2.53 6.37 0.11
N GLY A 155 -2.27 6.66 1.38
CA GLY A 155 -1.59 7.90 1.77
C GLY A 155 -0.69 7.71 2.98
N GLY A 156 0.30 8.59 3.11
CA GLY A 156 1.24 8.59 4.22
C GLY A 156 2.50 9.40 3.97
N ASP A 157 3.34 9.50 4.99
CA ASP A 157 4.60 10.26 4.97
C ASP A 157 5.84 9.39 5.26
N GLY A 158 5.71 8.08 5.05
CA GLY A 158 6.81 7.12 5.23
C GLY A 158 8.01 7.40 4.32
N PRO A 159 9.10 6.64 4.49
CA PRO A 159 10.30 6.80 3.68
C PRO A 159 10.10 6.42 2.21
N ASP A 160 9.15 5.56 1.93
CA ASP A 160 8.75 5.14 0.59
C ASP A 160 7.37 5.75 0.26
N ASP A 161 7.10 6.00 -1.02
CA ASP A 161 5.79 6.47 -1.46
C ASP A 161 4.70 5.43 -1.08
N PRO A 162 3.55 5.86 -0.52
CA PRO A 162 2.47 4.92 -0.13
C PRO A 162 1.93 4.11 -1.30
N GLY A 163 1.89 4.68 -2.51
CA GLY A 163 1.52 3.97 -3.74
C GLY A 163 2.52 2.89 -4.10
N ASP A 164 3.82 3.15 -3.92
CA ASP A 164 4.87 2.14 -4.07
C ASP A 164 4.71 1.02 -3.04
N THR A 165 4.48 1.37 -1.78
CA THR A 165 4.28 0.40 -0.68
C THR A 165 3.09 -0.53 -0.97
N ALA A 166 1.95 0.02 -1.40
CA ALA A 166 0.76 -0.74 -1.75
C ALA A 166 0.97 -1.61 -3.01
N ALA A 167 1.62 -1.04 -4.04
CA ALA A 167 1.93 -1.77 -5.26
C ALA A 167 2.92 -2.92 -5.02
N ASP A 168 3.97 -2.69 -4.22
CA ASP A 168 4.95 -3.72 -3.86
C ASP A 168 4.29 -4.86 -3.06
N CYS A 169 3.36 -4.53 -2.17
CA CYS A 169 2.59 -5.54 -1.43
C CYS A 169 1.80 -6.45 -2.40
N LEU A 170 1.02 -5.87 -3.32
CA LEU A 170 0.23 -6.62 -4.31
C LEU A 170 1.11 -7.41 -5.29
N GLN A 171 2.16 -6.78 -5.82
CA GLN A 171 3.11 -7.44 -6.73
C GLN A 171 3.88 -8.57 -6.04
N GLY A 172 4.20 -8.41 -4.75
CA GLY A 172 4.78 -9.46 -3.92
C GLY A 172 3.86 -10.68 -3.73
N LEU A 173 2.55 -10.50 -3.92
CA LEU A 173 1.54 -11.57 -3.96
C LEU A 173 1.33 -12.14 -5.38
N GLY A 174 2.05 -11.63 -6.38
CA GLY A 174 1.91 -12.00 -7.79
C GLY A 174 0.72 -11.34 -8.49
N ARG A 175 0.24 -10.20 -7.97
CA ARG A 175 -0.88 -9.44 -8.54
C ARG A 175 -0.38 -8.13 -9.13
N ASP A 176 -0.91 -7.75 -10.29
CA ASP A 176 -0.67 -6.49 -11.00
C ASP A 176 -1.95 -5.64 -11.11
N ARG A 177 -3.02 -6.10 -10.45
CA ARG A 177 -4.35 -5.50 -10.51
C ARG A 177 -4.97 -5.41 -9.12
N LEU A 178 -5.59 -4.25 -8.87
CA LEU A 178 -6.48 -3.97 -7.76
C LEU A 178 -7.92 -3.93 -8.26
N ASP A 179 -8.84 -4.62 -7.59
CA ASP A 179 -10.22 -4.68 -8.03
C ASP A 179 -10.99 -3.42 -7.63
N LEU A 180 -10.71 -2.86 -6.44
CA LEU A 180 -11.34 -1.64 -5.95
C LEU A 180 -10.34 -0.82 -5.12
N LEU A 181 -10.21 0.46 -5.44
CA LEU A 181 -9.63 1.47 -4.55
C LEU A 181 -10.77 2.23 -3.90
N VAL A 182 -10.79 2.32 -2.57
CA VAL A 182 -11.74 3.14 -1.82
C VAL A 182 -10.98 4.28 -1.19
N LEU A 183 -11.36 5.51 -1.43
CA LEU A 183 -10.82 6.67 -0.75
C LEU A 183 -11.83 7.15 0.28
N THR A 184 -11.43 7.15 1.55
CA THR A 184 -12.30 7.65 2.63
C THR A 184 -12.50 9.15 2.46
N HIS A 185 -11.41 9.90 2.23
CA HIS A 185 -11.40 11.33 1.91
C HIS A 185 -10.10 11.70 1.15
N PHE A 186 -9.82 13.00 0.92
CA PHE A 186 -8.75 13.42 0.02
C PHE A 186 -7.58 14.14 0.71
N HIS A 187 -7.38 13.95 2.01
CA HIS A 187 -6.17 14.47 2.67
C HIS A 187 -4.93 13.69 2.21
N ASP A 188 -3.77 14.33 2.28
CA ASP A 188 -2.50 13.77 1.78
C ASP A 188 -2.18 12.42 2.45
N ASP A 189 -2.40 12.29 3.74
CA ASP A 189 -2.17 11.09 4.52
C ASP A 189 -3.16 9.93 4.23
N HIS A 190 -4.13 10.15 3.31
CA HIS A 190 -5.07 9.13 2.83
C HIS A 190 -4.99 8.91 1.31
N ALA A 191 -4.46 9.84 0.54
CA ALA A 191 -4.59 9.78 -0.91
C ALA A 191 -3.32 10.17 -1.72
N ASN A 192 -2.24 10.67 -1.10
CA ASN A 192 -1.06 11.18 -1.83
C ASN A 192 -0.30 10.10 -2.62
N GLY A 193 -0.43 8.81 -2.27
CA GLY A 193 0.16 7.72 -3.02
C GLY A 193 -0.68 7.20 -4.19
N VAL A 194 -1.91 7.74 -4.38
CA VAL A 194 -2.80 7.26 -5.46
C VAL A 194 -2.21 7.49 -6.85
N PRO A 195 -1.61 8.64 -7.19
CA PRO A 195 -1.00 8.83 -8.49
C PRO A 195 0.05 7.75 -8.82
N GLU A 196 0.96 7.46 -7.90
CA GLU A 196 1.98 6.42 -8.07
C GLU A 196 1.37 5.02 -8.16
N LEU A 197 0.38 4.71 -7.33
CA LEU A 197 -0.36 3.45 -7.39
C LEU A 197 -0.96 3.21 -8.78
N LEU A 198 -1.60 4.24 -9.36
CA LEU A 198 -2.22 4.18 -10.69
C LEU A 198 -1.19 4.05 -11.82
N GLU A 199 0.05 4.50 -11.62
CA GLU A 199 1.14 4.27 -12.57
C GLU A 199 1.64 2.82 -12.53
N ARG A 200 1.60 2.18 -11.38
CA ARG A 200 2.17 0.84 -11.16
C ARG A 200 1.19 -0.31 -11.34
N LEU A 201 -0.08 -0.10 -10.98
CA LEU A 201 -1.11 -1.14 -11.01
C LEU A 201 -2.28 -0.76 -11.91
N SER A 202 -2.95 -1.77 -12.42
CA SER A 202 -4.28 -1.59 -13.02
C SER A 202 -5.33 -1.56 -11.93
N VAL A 203 -6.15 -0.50 -11.86
CA VAL A 203 -7.26 -0.37 -10.91
C VAL A 203 -8.57 -0.49 -11.66
N SER A 204 -9.48 -1.37 -11.18
CA SER A 204 -10.72 -1.66 -11.91
C SER A 204 -11.82 -0.64 -11.65
N ALA A 205 -11.86 -0.04 -10.45
CA ALA A 205 -12.77 1.03 -10.08
C ALA A 205 -12.21 1.79 -8.87
N ILE A 206 -12.63 3.06 -8.71
CA ILE A 206 -12.34 3.88 -7.54
C ILE A 206 -13.66 4.30 -6.92
N ALA A 207 -13.88 3.98 -5.63
CA ALA A 207 -15.01 4.45 -4.84
C ALA A 207 -14.61 5.70 -4.04
N LEU A 208 -15.44 6.73 -4.09
CA LEU A 208 -15.16 8.07 -3.59
C LEU A 208 -16.36 8.61 -2.82
N PRO A 209 -16.16 9.47 -1.80
CA PRO A 209 -17.26 10.26 -1.25
C PRO A 209 -17.78 11.27 -2.28
N ASP A 210 -19.11 11.43 -2.35
CA ASP A 210 -19.75 12.43 -3.21
C ASP A 210 -19.82 13.77 -2.48
N VAL A 211 -18.67 14.40 -2.34
CA VAL A 211 -18.52 15.69 -1.68
C VAL A 211 -17.79 16.67 -2.59
N GLU A 212 -18.19 17.94 -2.53
CA GLU A 212 -17.48 19.02 -3.21
C GLU A 212 -16.32 19.46 -2.32
N GLU A 213 -15.11 19.03 -2.67
CA GLU A 213 -13.89 19.42 -1.99
C GLU A 213 -12.94 20.06 -2.99
N ASP A 214 -12.50 21.28 -2.70
CA ASP A 214 -11.51 21.98 -3.51
C ASP A 214 -10.09 21.58 -3.13
N SER A 215 -9.77 20.30 -3.36
CA SER A 215 -8.46 19.70 -3.15
C SER A 215 -7.71 19.57 -4.47
N PRO A 216 -6.45 20.03 -4.57
CA PRO A 216 -5.60 19.77 -5.73
C PRO A 216 -5.42 18.29 -5.99
N LEU A 217 -5.21 17.50 -4.94
CA LEU A 217 -5.03 16.04 -5.01
C LEU A 217 -6.28 15.33 -5.54
N ARG A 218 -7.48 15.74 -5.09
CA ARG A 218 -8.74 15.22 -5.65
C ARG A 218 -8.82 15.47 -7.14
N ARG A 219 -8.51 16.70 -7.61
CA ARG A 219 -8.53 17.04 -9.05
C ARG A 219 -7.55 16.19 -9.84
N GLU A 220 -6.35 15.99 -9.32
CA GLU A 220 -5.33 15.14 -9.94
C GLU A 220 -5.81 13.69 -10.06
N ILE A 221 -6.33 13.09 -8.98
CA ILE A 221 -6.85 11.71 -8.97
C ILE A 221 -7.99 11.55 -10.00
N LEU A 222 -8.93 12.49 -10.03
CA LEU A 222 -10.04 12.45 -10.99
C LEU A 222 -9.55 12.54 -12.44
N THR A 223 -8.57 13.40 -12.72
CA THR A 223 -7.97 13.54 -14.05
C THR A 223 -7.26 12.24 -14.47
N LEU A 224 -6.45 11.66 -13.58
CA LEU A 224 -5.77 10.39 -13.84
C LEU A 224 -6.75 9.24 -14.07
N ALA A 225 -7.84 9.20 -13.30
CA ALA A 225 -8.87 8.18 -13.48
C ALA A 225 -9.55 8.31 -14.86
N GLU A 226 -9.85 9.54 -15.30
CA GLU A 226 -10.40 9.82 -16.63
C GLU A 226 -9.42 9.41 -17.73
N GLU A 227 -8.16 9.85 -17.65
CA GLU A 227 -7.11 9.52 -18.62
C GLU A 227 -6.88 8.00 -18.77
N LYS A 228 -6.96 7.27 -17.66
CA LYS A 228 -6.80 5.80 -17.63
C LYS A 228 -8.11 5.03 -17.87
N GLY A 229 -9.24 5.73 -18.00
CA GLY A 229 -10.56 5.14 -18.20
C GLY A 229 -11.05 4.31 -17.01
N ILE A 230 -10.68 4.69 -15.78
CA ILE A 230 -11.07 4.00 -14.55
C ILE A 230 -12.44 4.50 -14.10
N PRO A 231 -13.45 3.63 -13.95
CA PRO A 231 -14.77 4.03 -13.50
C PRO A 231 -14.76 4.54 -12.06
N LEU A 232 -15.50 5.61 -11.81
CA LEU A 232 -15.68 6.23 -10.49
C LEU A 232 -17.03 5.85 -9.89
N TRP A 233 -17.03 5.37 -8.64
CA TRP A 233 -18.22 5.05 -7.85
C TRP A 233 -18.43 6.12 -6.79
N TRP A 234 -19.32 7.06 -7.04
CA TRP A 234 -19.72 8.08 -6.07
C TRP A 234 -20.66 7.46 -5.03
N VAL A 235 -20.14 7.29 -3.82
CA VAL A 235 -20.89 6.65 -2.73
C VAL A 235 -21.84 7.67 -2.09
N ARG A 236 -23.11 7.62 -2.46
CA ARG A 236 -24.19 8.51 -1.99
C ARG A 236 -25.16 7.84 -1.03
N ARG A 237 -25.05 6.54 -0.89
CA ARG A 237 -25.88 5.68 -0.03
C ARG A 237 -25.11 4.43 0.30
N ASP A 238 -25.57 3.70 1.29
CA ASP A 238 -25.01 2.39 1.60
C ASP A 238 -24.91 1.55 0.35
N THR A 239 -23.69 1.08 0.08
CA THR A 239 -23.38 0.31 -1.11
C THR A 239 -22.67 -0.98 -0.69
N THR A 240 -23.38 -2.09 -0.78
CA THR A 240 -22.82 -3.42 -0.47
C THR A 240 -22.44 -4.14 -1.75
N VAL A 241 -21.22 -4.62 -1.78
CA VAL A 241 -20.68 -5.49 -2.83
C VAL A 241 -20.60 -6.90 -2.25
N GLU A 242 -21.49 -7.77 -2.73
CA GLU A 242 -21.45 -9.20 -2.40
C GLU A 242 -20.36 -9.87 -3.22
N LEU A 243 -19.46 -10.59 -2.54
CA LEU A 243 -18.34 -11.30 -3.12
C LEU A 243 -18.50 -12.80 -2.80
N GLU A 244 -17.78 -13.65 -3.54
CA GLU A 244 -17.88 -15.11 -3.36
C GLU A 244 -17.61 -15.57 -1.91
N LYS A 245 -16.73 -14.86 -1.20
CA LYS A 245 -16.24 -15.24 0.13
C LYS A 245 -16.58 -14.25 1.24
N GLY A 246 -17.43 -13.26 0.97
CA GLY A 246 -17.79 -12.25 1.96
C GLY A 246 -18.45 -11.05 1.33
N GLN A 247 -18.52 -9.97 2.06
CA GLN A 247 -19.13 -8.73 1.62
C GLN A 247 -18.29 -7.52 1.98
N LEU A 248 -18.41 -6.47 1.19
CA LEU A 248 -17.84 -5.16 1.43
C LEU A 248 -18.96 -4.13 1.40
N THR A 249 -19.17 -3.42 2.50
CA THR A 249 -20.15 -2.33 2.57
C THR A 249 -19.45 -0.99 2.71
N LEU A 250 -19.77 -0.07 1.82
CA LEU A 250 -19.32 1.32 1.85
C LEU A 250 -20.47 2.17 2.38
N TYR A 251 -20.22 2.89 3.48
CA TYR A 251 -21.16 3.86 4.04
C TYR A 251 -20.82 5.25 3.53
N PRO A 252 -21.82 6.03 3.07
CA PRO A 252 -21.61 7.39 2.58
C PRO A 252 -21.21 8.33 3.72
N PRO A 253 -20.76 9.55 3.41
CA PRO A 253 -20.58 10.60 4.41
C PRO A 253 -21.85 10.81 5.24
N LEU A 254 -21.70 10.72 6.58
CA LEU A 254 -22.80 10.92 7.55
C LEU A 254 -22.66 12.24 8.29
N GLY A 255 -21.44 12.78 8.37
CA GLY A 255 -21.14 14.05 9.01
C GLY A 255 -21.38 15.25 8.11
N ALA A 256 -20.93 16.40 8.58
CA ALA A 256 -21.02 17.67 7.85
C ALA A 256 -19.85 18.59 8.22
N GLY A 257 -19.43 19.44 7.31
CA GLY A 257 -18.41 20.46 7.56
C GLY A 257 -17.07 20.11 6.96
N GLU A 258 -16.09 19.72 7.77
CA GLU A 258 -14.72 19.48 7.34
C GLU A 258 -14.56 18.13 6.61
N ALA A 259 -13.49 17.97 5.82
CA ALA A 259 -13.25 16.79 4.99
C ALA A 259 -13.24 15.49 5.79
N ASN A 260 -12.67 15.47 6.99
CA ASN A 260 -12.66 14.30 7.88
C ASN A 260 -14.08 13.83 8.22
N GLU A 261 -15.02 14.77 8.47
CA GLU A 261 -16.41 14.44 8.80
C GLU A 261 -17.23 13.97 7.59
N LEU A 262 -16.70 14.22 6.40
CA LEU A 262 -17.33 13.86 5.11
C LEU A 262 -16.71 12.61 4.49
N GLY A 263 -16.00 11.84 5.29
CA GLY A 263 -15.33 10.61 4.85
C GLY A 263 -16.30 9.43 4.68
N LEU A 264 -15.88 8.44 3.87
CA LEU A 264 -16.50 7.13 3.78
C LEU A 264 -16.07 6.24 4.95
N SER A 265 -16.93 5.29 5.31
CA SER A 265 -16.54 4.16 6.14
C SER A 265 -16.67 2.86 5.39
N VAL A 266 -15.84 1.89 5.75
CA VAL A 266 -15.79 0.59 5.08
C VAL A 266 -15.95 -0.52 6.11
N LEU A 267 -16.96 -1.37 5.89
CA LEU A 267 -17.16 -2.61 6.64
C LEU A 267 -16.93 -3.79 5.70
N ALA A 268 -15.95 -4.62 6.03
CA ALA A 268 -15.65 -5.84 5.28
C ALA A 268 -15.87 -7.05 6.19
N GLY A 269 -16.59 -8.06 5.71
CA GLY A 269 -16.88 -9.24 6.52
C GLY A 269 -16.78 -10.54 5.74
N ALA A 270 -16.10 -11.54 6.30
CA ALA A 270 -16.05 -12.90 5.79
C ALA A 270 -15.55 -13.90 6.85
N GLY A 271 -16.07 -15.09 6.83
CA GLY A 271 -15.56 -16.21 7.63
C GLY A 271 -15.60 -15.98 9.14
N GLY A 272 -16.51 -15.12 9.63
CA GLY A 272 -16.64 -14.77 11.05
C GLY A 272 -15.60 -13.77 11.53
N LEU A 273 -15.04 -12.97 10.63
CA LEU A 273 -14.20 -11.81 10.92
C LEU A 273 -14.80 -10.60 10.21
N ASP A 274 -15.17 -9.59 10.95
CA ASP A 274 -15.62 -8.31 10.45
C ASP A 274 -14.56 -7.24 10.74
N LEU A 275 -14.24 -6.42 9.74
CA LEU A 275 -13.29 -5.32 9.80
C LEU A 275 -14.02 -4.01 9.54
N LEU A 276 -13.86 -3.03 10.42
CA LEU A 276 -14.30 -1.67 10.21
C LEU A 276 -13.10 -0.72 10.00
N VAL A 277 -13.20 0.12 8.98
CA VAL A 277 -12.32 1.26 8.72
C VAL A 277 -13.18 2.51 8.69
N THR A 278 -12.91 3.47 9.58
CA THR A 278 -13.72 4.68 9.74
C THR A 278 -13.11 5.93 9.06
N GLY A 279 -11.87 5.83 8.57
CA GLY A 279 -11.11 7.02 8.16
C GLY A 279 -10.88 7.95 9.36
N ASP A 280 -10.99 9.25 9.13
CA ASP A 280 -10.60 10.27 10.11
C ASP A 280 -11.78 10.96 10.81
N MET A 281 -12.98 10.38 10.70
CA MET A 281 -14.17 10.97 11.33
C MET A 281 -14.05 11.10 12.84
N SER A 282 -14.71 12.13 13.38
CA SER A 282 -14.78 12.35 14.82
C SER A 282 -15.71 11.36 15.52
N GLY A 283 -15.61 11.28 16.85
CA GLY A 283 -16.46 10.44 17.67
C GLY A 283 -17.95 10.73 17.55
N ASP A 284 -18.33 11.96 17.17
CA ASP A 284 -19.73 12.31 16.92
C ASP A 284 -20.24 11.63 15.65
N VAL A 285 -19.44 11.63 14.56
CA VAL A 285 -19.80 10.96 13.31
C VAL A 285 -19.70 9.44 13.45
N GLU A 286 -18.73 8.92 14.22
CA GLU A 286 -18.70 7.51 14.61
C GLU A 286 -19.98 7.06 15.30
N GLY A 287 -20.53 7.89 16.19
CA GLY A 287 -21.83 7.66 16.83
C GLY A 287 -22.98 7.58 15.81
N MET A 288 -22.98 8.49 14.82
CA MET A 288 -23.97 8.45 13.73
C MET A 288 -23.82 7.18 12.91
N LEU A 289 -22.58 6.74 12.62
CA LEU A 289 -22.31 5.51 11.89
C LEU A 289 -22.83 4.27 12.65
N VAL A 290 -22.60 4.19 13.96
CA VAL A 290 -23.09 3.08 14.79
C VAL A 290 -24.62 2.99 14.73
N GLU A 291 -25.33 4.13 14.83
CA GLU A 291 -26.78 4.17 14.76
C GLU A 291 -27.29 3.85 13.36
N HIS A 292 -26.69 4.45 12.31
CA HIS A 292 -27.09 4.31 10.93
C HIS A 292 -26.93 2.87 10.42
N ALA A 293 -25.76 2.29 10.65
CA ALA A 293 -25.40 0.96 10.16
C ALA A 293 -25.83 -0.18 11.09
N GLY A 294 -26.24 0.14 12.33
CA GLY A 294 -26.56 -0.85 13.35
C GLY A 294 -25.37 -1.73 13.73
N LEU A 295 -24.17 -1.14 13.72
CA LEU A 295 -22.93 -1.85 13.95
C LEU A 295 -22.90 -2.53 15.33
N ARG A 296 -22.48 -3.78 15.36
CA ARG A 296 -22.30 -4.60 16.56
C ARG A 296 -21.25 -5.67 16.31
N ASP A 297 -20.50 -6.00 17.38
CA ASP A 297 -19.60 -7.17 17.40
C ASP A 297 -18.70 -7.26 16.17
N VAL A 298 -17.88 -6.21 15.95
CA VAL A 298 -16.88 -6.14 14.86
C VAL A 298 -15.51 -6.47 15.44
N GLU A 299 -14.93 -7.60 15.06
CA GLU A 299 -13.73 -8.16 15.68
C GLU A 299 -12.48 -7.33 15.43
N LEU A 300 -12.38 -6.69 14.26
CA LEU A 300 -11.20 -5.95 13.84
C LEU A 300 -11.54 -4.48 13.54
N LEU A 301 -10.86 -3.57 14.21
CA LEU A 301 -10.99 -2.13 14.02
C LEU A 301 -9.66 -1.54 13.53
N VAL A 302 -9.67 -0.82 12.41
CA VAL A 302 -8.63 0.16 12.13
C VAL A 302 -9.03 1.44 12.85
N ALA A 303 -8.24 1.82 13.87
CA ALA A 303 -8.54 2.95 14.72
C ALA A 303 -8.59 4.26 13.94
N GLY A 304 -9.65 5.02 14.12
CA GLY A 304 -9.88 6.25 13.37
C GLY A 304 -8.81 7.31 13.63
N HIS A 305 -8.53 8.09 12.57
CA HIS A 305 -7.66 9.27 12.61
C HIS A 305 -6.30 8.97 13.25
N HIS A 306 -5.69 7.85 12.86
CA HIS A 306 -4.36 7.39 13.33
C HIS A 306 -4.25 7.28 14.86
N GLY A 307 -5.38 7.13 15.56
CA GLY A 307 -5.43 7.12 17.02
C GLY A 307 -5.52 8.51 17.65
N SER A 308 -6.07 9.51 16.95
CA SER A 308 -6.38 10.83 17.52
C SER A 308 -7.26 10.73 18.77
N ALA A 309 -7.14 11.69 19.66
CA ALA A 309 -8.01 11.78 20.86
C ALA A 309 -9.50 12.00 20.51
N SER A 310 -9.78 12.63 19.35
CA SER A 310 -11.13 12.96 18.87
C SER A 310 -11.87 11.80 18.22
N SER A 311 -11.19 10.71 17.89
CA SER A 311 -11.73 9.54 17.17
C SER A 311 -11.62 8.26 18.01
N THR A 312 -12.10 7.13 17.50
CA THR A 312 -12.17 5.87 18.24
C THR A 312 -12.88 6.05 19.58
N SER A 313 -14.10 6.57 19.50
CA SER A 313 -14.90 6.99 20.64
C SER A 313 -15.33 5.81 21.53
N GLN A 314 -15.64 6.09 22.79
CA GLN A 314 -16.17 5.07 23.68
C GLN A 314 -17.53 4.52 23.20
N ALA A 315 -18.32 5.33 22.49
CA ALA A 315 -19.59 4.90 21.92
C ALA A 315 -19.37 3.85 20.81
N LEU A 316 -18.41 4.10 19.92
CA LEU A 316 -17.99 3.15 18.89
C LEU A 316 -17.49 1.85 19.52
N LEU A 317 -16.54 1.93 20.47
CA LEU A 317 -15.96 0.76 21.12
C LEU A 317 -16.97 -0.08 21.90
N ASN A 318 -17.95 0.57 22.54
CA ASN A 318 -19.04 -0.14 23.23
C ASN A 318 -19.96 -0.89 22.26
N ALA A 319 -20.15 -0.38 21.04
CA ALA A 319 -20.95 -1.04 20.03
C ALA A 319 -20.20 -2.20 19.37
N LEU A 320 -18.93 -1.99 19.01
CA LEU A 320 -18.13 -2.96 18.26
C LEU A 320 -17.55 -4.06 19.14
N GLN A 321 -17.10 -3.75 20.36
CA GLN A 321 -16.35 -4.66 21.24
C GLN A 321 -15.20 -5.37 20.51
N PRO A 322 -14.28 -4.61 19.85
CA PRO A 322 -13.29 -5.21 18.98
C PRO A 322 -12.32 -6.08 19.76
N GLU A 323 -12.01 -7.27 19.21
CA GLU A 323 -10.97 -8.14 19.73
C GLU A 323 -9.58 -7.58 19.44
N THR A 324 -9.43 -6.93 18.26
CA THR A 324 -8.17 -6.36 17.79
C THR A 324 -8.39 -4.95 17.26
N ALA A 325 -7.50 -4.03 17.64
CA ALA A 325 -7.43 -2.69 17.10
C ALA A 325 -6.04 -2.45 16.47
N ILE A 326 -6.02 -1.96 15.25
CA ILE A 326 -4.78 -1.62 14.54
C ILE A 326 -4.74 -0.11 14.33
N LEU A 327 -3.63 0.52 14.76
CA LEU A 327 -3.37 1.93 14.53
C LEU A 327 -2.37 2.08 13.38
N SER A 328 -2.81 2.71 12.31
CA SER A 328 -1.94 3.12 11.20
C SER A 328 -1.32 4.45 11.56
N VAL A 329 -0.05 4.46 11.96
CA VAL A 329 0.59 5.63 12.58
C VAL A 329 2.08 5.66 12.29
N GLY A 330 2.64 6.84 12.05
CA GLY A 330 4.05 7.04 11.79
C GLY A 330 4.89 7.11 13.06
N ARG A 331 6.13 6.63 12.97
CA ARG A 331 7.12 6.77 14.04
C ARG A 331 7.50 8.24 14.20
N ASP A 332 7.53 8.70 15.45
CA ASP A 332 7.94 10.08 15.79
C ASP A 332 7.10 11.16 15.07
N ASN A 333 5.83 10.87 14.76
CA ASN A 333 4.93 11.78 14.08
C ASN A 333 4.72 13.09 14.86
N ALA A 334 4.52 14.20 14.15
CA ALA A 334 4.38 15.53 14.73
C ALA A 334 3.04 15.76 15.44
N TYR A 335 2.06 14.88 15.25
CA TYR A 335 0.69 15.00 15.79
C TYR A 335 0.56 14.44 17.20
N GLY A 336 1.56 13.69 17.67
CA GLY A 336 1.50 13.00 18.96
C GLY A 336 0.54 11.80 18.97
N HIS A 337 0.26 11.24 17.81
CA HIS A 337 -0.55 10.04 17.66
C HIS A 337 0.28 8.77 17.91
N PRO A 338 -0.34 7.69 18.44
CA PRO A 338 -1.69 7.69 18.98
C PRO A 338 -1.77 8.45 20.32
N ALA A 339 -2.87 9.16 20.53
CA ALA A 339 -3.12 9.87 21.76
C ALA A 339 -3.26 8.89 22.96
N PRO A 340 -2.73 9.25 24.15
CA PRO A 340 -2.86 8.41 25.34
C PRO A 340 -4.31 8.04 25.65
N GLU A 341 -5.23 8.98 25.48
CA GLU A 341 -6.65 8.81 25.73
C GLU A 341 -7.26 7.72 24.83
N THR A 342 -6.81 7.63 23.60
CA THR A 342 -7.28 6.61 22.65
C THR A 342 -6.74 5.24 23.02
N LEU A 343 -5.47 5.15 23.39
CA LEU A 343 -4.90 3.89 23.89
C LEU A 343 -5.62 3.40 25.15
N GLU A 344 -5.89 4.29 26.12
CA GLU A 344 -6.63 3.96 27.33
C GLU A 344 -8.08 3.49 27.04
N ARG A 345 -8.75 4.06 26.01
CA ARG A 345 -10.09 3.61 25.61
C ARG A 345 -10.04 2.20 25.03
N LEU A 346 -9.07 1.93 24.15
CA LEU A 346 -8.87 0.62 23.54
C LEU A 346 -8.51 -0.45 24.58
N GLU A 347 -7.59 -0.14 25.50
CA GLU A 347 -7.24 -1.04 26.61
C GLU A 347 -8.43 -1.37 27.50
N ARG A 348 -9.26 -0.36 27.84
CA ARG A 348 -10.50 -0.55 28.61
C ARG A 348 -11.55 -1.37 27.85
N ALA A 349 -11.59 -1.28 26.54
CA ALA A 349 -12.43 -2.12 25.70
C ALA A 349 -11.93 -3.57 25.62
N GLY A 350 -10.70 -3.84 26.07
CA GLY A 350 -10.09 -5.18 26.04
C GLY A 350 -9.51 -5.58 24.68
N ALA A 351 -9.35 -4.63 23.76
CA ALA A 351 -8.79 -4.89 22.44
C ALA A 351 -7.28 -5.17 22.49
N GLU A 352 -6.82 -6.15 21.73
CA GLU A 352 -5.39 -6.32 21.46
C GLU A 352 -4.93 -5.23 20.50
N ILE A 353 -3.89 -4.48 20.87
CA ILE A 353 -3.48 -3.27 20.15
C ILE A 353 -2.21 -3.54 19.36
N TYR A 354 -2.27 -3.32 18.04
CA TYR A 354 -1.12 -3.30 17.12
C TYR A 354 -0.91 -1.89 16.56
N ARG A 355 0.35 -1.56 16.24
CA ARG A 355 0.72 -0.23 15.74
C ARG A 355 1.75 -0.35 14.64
N THR A 356 1.51 0.29 13.48
CA THR A 356 2.43 0.21 12.35
C THR A 356 3.82 0.81 12.64
N ASP A 357 3.92 1.82 13.50
CA ASP A 357 5.21 2.43 13.91
C ASP A 357 6.11 1.51 14.74
N ARG A 358 5.55 0.43 15.28
CA ARG A 358 6.27 -0.56 16.13
C ARG A 358 6.36 -1.92 15.47
N ASP A 359 5.26 -2.37 14.88
CA ASP A 359 5.06 -3.73 14.38
C ASP A 359 5.30 -3.83 12.88
N GLY A 360 5.46 -2.66 12.18
CA GLY A 360 5.47 -2.60 10.72
C GLY A 360 4.09 -2.92 10.16
N THR A 361 4.01 -3.43 8.93
CA THR A 361 2.75 -3.87 8.33
C THR A 361 2.10 -4.99 9.15
N VAL A 362 0.88 -4.75 9.63
CA VAL A 362 0.10 -5.70 10.44
C VAL A 362 -0.89 -6.45 9.56
N THR A 363 -0.87 -7.78 9.61
CA THR A 363 -1.77 -8.62 8.80
C THR A 363 -2.60 -9.53 9.68
N VAL A 364 -3.92 -9.44 9.54
CA VAL A 364 -4.94 -10.30 10.19
C VAL A 364 -5.67 -11.11 9.13
N ARG A 365 -6.06 -12.33 9.45
CA ARG A 365 -6.78 -13.22 8.52
C ARG A 365 -7.77 -14.12 9.25
N THR A 366 -8.82 -14.51 8.55
CA THR A 366 -9.72 -15.60 8.99
C THR A 366 -8.92 -16.91 9.12
N ARG A 367 -9.31 -17.74 10.04
CA ARG A 367 -8.72 -19.06 10.28
C ARG A 367 -9.19 -20.10 9.28
#